data_0007c1b5edde6d10f39af3bff65a1de6
#
_entry.id   0007c1b5edde6d10f39af3bff65a1de6
#
_cell.length_a   1.000
_cell.length_b   1.000
_cell.length_c   1.000
_cell.angle_alpha   90.00
_cell.angle_beta   90.00
_cell.angle_gamma   90.00
#
_symmetry.space_group_name_H-M   'P 1'
#
loop_
_entity.id
_entity.type
_entity.pdbx_description
1 polymer ?
#
loop_
_entity_poly.entity_id
_entity_poly.type
_entity_poly.pdbx_seq_one_letter_code
_entity_poly.pdbx_strand_id
1 'polypeptide(L)'
;MERFDVDAFKVFDKQWALVSAGTPEDYNTMTISWGGLGTLWSRPVATVYVKPIRYTYEYLEKNEYFTVSFFPEEYKMDLGVLGSKSGRDGDKVALTGLHAVKAENSVTFREASATLLCKKIYWQDLDPAQMPAEVIDTYYKTEAAHRMYIGEVVGIIR
;
A
#
# COMPACT_ATOMS: atom_id res chain seq x y z
N MET A 1 15.65 -10.95 -11.09
CA MET A 1 15.14 -9.77 -10.36
C MET A 1 16.17 -9.32 -9.34
N GLU A 2 16.23 -8.02 -9.12
CA GLU A 2 17.11 -7.43 -8.12
C GLU A 2 16.78 -7.96 -6.72
N ARG A 3 17.82 -8.13 -5.88
CA ARG A 3 17.66 -8.61 -4.51
C ARG A 3 17.00 -7.54 -3.63
N PHE A 4 16.03 -7.98 -2.83
CA PHE A 4 15.35 -7.13 -1.86
C PHE A 4 15.37 -7.81 -0.49
N ASP A 5 16.28 -7.36 0.36
CA ASP A 5 16.47 -7.93 1.70
C ASP A 5 15.70 -7.10 2.72
N VAL A 6 14.73 -7.72 3.38
CA VAL A 6 13.90 -7.04 4.34
C VAL A 6 13.36 -8.03 5.37
N ASP A 7 13.17 -7.57 6.61
CA ASP A 7 12.38 -8.30 7.58
C ASP A 7 10.90 -8.03 7.28
N ALA A 8 10.24 -8.97 6.60
CA ALA A 8 8.87 -8.78 6.11
C ALA A 8 7.86 -8.51 7.23
N PHE A 9 8.07 -9.06 8.41
CA PHE A 9 7.16 -8.82 9.54
C PHE A 9 7.34 -7.42 10.12
N LYS A 10 8.58 -6.97 10.22
CA LYS A 10 8.90 -5.67 10.78
C LYS A 10 8.59 -4.51 9.82
N VAL A 11 8.83 -4.70 8.53
CA VAL A 11 8.69 -3.64 7.54
C VAL A 11 7.25 -3.16 7.40
N PHE A 12 6.27 -4.02 7.61
CA PHE A 12 4.86 -3.64 7.59
C PHE A 12 4.37 -3.20 8.97
N ASP A 13 4.46 -4.07 9.97
CA ASP A 13 3.84 -3.82 11.27
C ASP A 13 4.51 -2.70 12.07
N LYS A 14 5.83 -2.56 11.98
CA LYS A 14 6.59 -1.61 12.81
C LYS A 14 7.07 -0.39 12.05
N GLN A 15 7.56 -0.58 10.81
CA GLN A 15 8.10 0.52 10.02
C GLN A 15 7.05 1.19 9.17
N TRP A 16 6.02 0.44 8.77
CA TRP A 16 4.93 0.84 7.87
C TRP A 16 5.41 1.06 6.45
N ALA A 17 4.45 1.14 5.54
CA ALA A 17 4.69 1.41 4.13
C ALA A 17 3.58 2.31 3.59
N LEU A 18 3.81 2.88 2.41
CA LEU A 18 2.75 3.54 1.65
C LEU A 18 2.34 2.67 0.48
N VAL A 19 1.03 2.45 0.31
CA VAL A 19 0.48 1.96 -0.94
C VAL A 19 -0.03 3.16 -1.73
N SER A 20 0.32 3.23 -3.01
CA SER A 20 -0.02 4.36 -3.87
C SER A 20 -0.44 3.86 -5.24
N ALA A 21 -1.37 4.56 -5.86
CA ALA A 21 -1.83 4.26 -7.22
C ALA A 21 -2.20 5.54 -7.95
N GLY A 22 -2.01 5.56 -9.26
CA GLY A 22 -2.25 6.70 -10.11
C GLY A 22 -0.98 7.23 -10.74
N THR A 23 -0.97 8.53 -11.02
CA THR A 23 0.17 9.26 -11.60
C THR A 23 0.54 10.41 -10.67
N PRO A 24 1.72 11.03 -10.82
CA PRO A 24 2.06 12.20 -9.99
C PRO A 24 1.04 13.33 -10.06
N GLU A 25 0.31 13.45 -11.15
CA GLU A 25 -0.70 14.49 -11.37
C GLU A 25 -2.07 14.12 -10.76
N ASP A 26 -2.35 12.83 -10.65
CA ASP A 26 -3.63 12.34 -10.11
C ASP A 26 -3.41 10.98 -9.44
N TYR A 27 -3.17 10.99 -8.13
CA TYR A 27 -2.91 9.80 -7.35
C TYR A 27 -3.51 9.88 -5.97
N ASN A 28 -3.54 8.75 -5.29
CA ASN A 28 -3.72 8.73 -3.85
C ASN A 28 -2.75 7.75 -3.22
N THR A 29 -2.47 7.97 -1.95
CA THR A 29 -1.60 7.15 -1.14
C THR A 29 -2.19 6.96 0.25
N MET A 30 -1.87 5.85 0.90
CA MET A 30 -2.22 5.62 2.29
C MET A 30 -1.17 4.76 2.97
N THR A 31 -1.03 4.98 4.27
CA THR A 31 -0.16 4.16 5.10
C THR A 31 -0.80 2.80 5.37
N ILE A 32 -0.01 1.76 5.23
CA ILE A 32 -0.40 0.40 5.58
C ILE A 32 0.59 -0.18 6.60
N SER A 33 0.06 -0.97 7.53
CA SER A 33 0.86 -1.74 8.48
C SER A 33 0.63 -3.24 8.31
N TRP A 34 -0.22 -3.63 7.40
CA TRP A 34 -0.52 -5.02 7.06
C TRP A 34 -0.20 -5.25 5.59
N GLY A 35 0.50 -6.33 5.33
CA GLY A 35 0.90 -6.69 3.98
C GLY A 35 1.75 -7.94 3.99
N GLY A 36 2.25 -8.32 2.84
CA GLY A 36 3.10 -9.47 2.72
C GLY A 36 3.94 -9.44 1.46
N LEU A 37 5.04 -10.17 1.50
CA LEU A 37 5.94 -10.37 0.37
C LEU A 37 6.14 -11.88 0.20
N GLY A 38 6.10 -12.36 -1.03
CA GLY A 38 6.27 -13.78 -1.26
C GLY A 38 6.24 -14.13 -2.73
N THR A 39 5.75 -15.33 -3.02
CA THR A 39 5.65 -15.83 -4.39
C THR A 39 4.27 -16.41 -4.65
N LEU A 40 3.77 -16.19 -5.85
CA LEU A 40 2.52 -16.77 -6.33
C LEU A 40 2.67 -17.00 -7.84
N TRP A 41 2.27 -18.20 -8.31
CA TRP A 41 2.38 -18.56 -9.73
C TRP A 41 3.80 -18.36 -10.27
N SER A 42 4.79 -18.73 -9.48
CA SER A 42 6.24 -18.57 -9.78
C SER A 42 6.66 -17.13 -10.04
N ARG A 43 5.96 -16.17 -9.43
CA ARG A 43 6.25 -14.74 -9.54
C ARG A 43 6.51 -14.13 -8.16
N PRO A 44 7.41 -13.16 -8.05
CA PRO A 44 7.54 -12.39 -6.83
C PRO A 44 6.31 -11.50 -6.69
N VAL A 45 5.66 -11.50 -5.53
CA VAL A 45 4.45 -10.73 -5.30
C VAL A 45 4.51 -9.93 -4.00
N ALA A 46 3.80 -8.80 -4.01
CA ALA A 46 3.46 -8.05 -2.82
C ALA A 46 1.93 -8.11 -2.64
N THR A 47 1.50 -8.32 -1.40
CA THR A 47 0.08 -8.38 -1.05
C THR A 47 -0.24 -7.19 -0.15
N VAL A 48 -1.29 -6.45 -0.49
CA VAL A 48 -1.78 -5.33 0.32
C VAL A 48 -3.27 -5.50 0.59
N TYR A 49 -3.74 -4.88 1.69
CA TYR A 49 -5.14 -4.96 2.12
C TYR A 49 -5.68 -3.55 2.26
N VAL A 50 -6.77 -3.24 1.54
CA VAL A 50 -7.37 -1.91 1.54
C VAL A 50 -8.88 -2.02 1.70
N LYS A 51 -9.44 -1.30 2.67
CA LYS A 51 -10.89 -1.25 2.87
C LYS A 51 -11.55 -0.43 1.75
N PRO A 52 -12.74 -0.85 1.27
CA PRO A 52 -13.46 -0.13 0.22
C PRO A 52 -13.79 1.32 0.57
N ILE A 53 -13.87 1.66 1.85
CA ILE A 53 -14.14 3.04 2.31
C ILE A 53 -12.95 3.98 2.08
N ARG A 54 -11.74 3.45 1.92
CA ARG A 54 -10.55 4.26 1.71
C ARG A 54 -10.54 4.87 0.30
N TYR A 55 -10.11 6.14 0.20
CA TYR A 55 -10.00 6.80 -1.09
C TYR A 55 -9.00 6.12 -2.03
N THR A 56 -7.92 5.56 -1.49
CA THR A 56 -6.93 4.80 -2.26
C THR A 56 -7.54 3.59 -2.96
N TYR A 57 -8.62 3.01 -2.39
CA TYR A 57 -9.34 1.90 -3.02
C TYR A 57 -9.81 2.28 -4.43
N GLU A 58 -10.34 3.48 -4.62
CA GLU A 58 -10.81 3.94 -5.94
C GLU A 58 -9.68 4.00 -6.95
N TYR A 59 -8.48 4.42 -6.51
CA TYR A 59 -7.29 4.47 -7.36
C TYR A 59 -6.75 3.09 -7.68
N LEU A 60 -6.79 2.17 -6.73
CA LEU A 60 -6.38 0.78 -6.96
C LEU A 60 -7.32 0.08 -7.95
N GLU A 61 -8.63 0.39 -7.89
CA GLU A 61 -9.60 -0.22 -8.80
C GLU A 61 -9.42 0.24 -10.25
N LYS A 62 -9.12 1.49 -10.48
CA LYS A 62 -9.02 2.04 -11.84
C LYS A 62 -7.61 1.99 -12.45
N ASN A 63 -6.59 1.57 -11.70
CA ASN A 63 -5.21 1.50 -12.20
C ASN A 63 -4.72 0.05 -12.20
N GLU A 64 -3.97 -0.33 -13.23
CA GLU A 64 -3.37 -1.66 -13.34
C GLU A 64 -2.18 -1.80 -12.41
N TYR A 65 -1.46 -0.71 -12.13
CA TYR A 65 -0.25 -0.70 -11.32
C TYR A 65 -0.48 0.01 -10.00
N PHE A 66 0.26 -0.42 -8.99
CA PHE A 66 0.39 0.29 -7.73
C PHE A 66 1.81 0.16 -7.21
N THR A 67 2.16 0.96 -6.22
CA THR A 67 3.47 0.89 -5.59
C THR A 67 3.34 0.62 -4.10
N VAL A 68 4.34 -0.05 -3.55
CA VAL A 68 4.54 -0.19 -2.11
C VAL A 68 5.90 0.43 -1.80
N SER A 69 5.89 1.52 -1.04
CA SER A 69 7.09 2.32 -0.77
C SER A 69 7.47 2.24 0.70
N PHE A 70 8.74 2.02 0.96
CA PHE A 70 9.33 1.94 2.30
C PHE A 70 10.23 3.15 2.53
N PHE A 71 10.33 3.60 3.80
CA PHE A 71 10.96 4.86 4.14
C PHE A 71 11.94 4.70 5.29
N PRO A 72 12.98 5.56 5.38
CA PRO A 72 13.77 5.69 6.59
C PRO A 72 12.91 6.08 7.79
N GLU A 73 13.36 5.71 9.00
CA GLU A 73 12.64 5.96 10.26
C GLU A 73 12.27 7.44 10.46
N GLU A 74 13.09 8.36 9.98
CA GLU A 74 12.84 9.81 10.11
C GLU A 74 11.53 10.27 9.50
N TYR A 75 10.94 9.50 8.56
CA TYR A 75 9.68 9.83 7.92
C TYR A 75 8.46 9.17 8.57
N LYS A 76 8.63 8.46 9.68
CA LYS A 76 7.52 7.73 10.30
C LYS A 76 6.38 8.63 10.73
N MET A 77 6.65 9.84 11.19
CA MET A 77 5.60 10.81 11.53
C MET A 77 4.79 11.21 10.30
N ASP A 78 5.45 11.39 9.15
CA ASP A 78 4.78 11.69 7.89
C ASP A 78 3.86 10.54 7.46
N LEU A 79 4.31 9.29 7.64
CA LEU A 79 3.47 8.12 7.38
C LEU A 79 2.25 8.10 8.30
N GLY A 80 2.40 8.53 9.55
CA GLY A 80 1.29 8.67 10.49
C GLY A 80 0.25 9.67 10.01
N VAL A 81 0.67 10.80 9.47
CA VAL A 81 -0.23 11.81 8.88
C VAL A 81 -1.01 11.20 7.72
N LEU A 82 -0.30 10.50 6.80
CA LEU A 82 -0.94 9.91 5.63
C LEU A 82 -1.88 8.76 5.96
N GLY A 83 -1.70 8.11 7.11
CA GLY A 83 -2.58 7.05 7.58
C GLY A 83 -3.83 7.56 8.31
N SER A 84 -3.79 8.79 8.84
CA SER A 84 -4.88 9.35 9.65
C SER A 84 -5.79 10.31 8.88
N LYS A 85 -5.38 10.78 7.71
CA LYS A 85 -6.14 11.74 6.90
C LYS A 85 -6.60 11.11 5.60
N SER A 86 -7.71 11.60 5.05
CA SER A 86 -8.23 11.13 3.76
C SER A 86 -7.85 12.10 2.63
N GLY A 87 -7.45 11.56 1.49
CA GLY A 87 -7.22 12.33 0.28
C GLY A 87 -8.48 13.02 -0.27
N ARG A 88 -9.68 12.56 0.15
CA ARG A 88 -10.94 13.22 -0.18
C ARG A 88 -11.05 14.60 0.47
N ASP A 89 -10.39 14.80 1.61
CA ASP A 89 -10.49 16.04 2.38
C ASP A 89 -9.44 17.08 1.99
N GLY A 90 -8.58 16.76 1.03
CA GLY A 90 -7.55 17.66 0.53
C GLY A 90 -6.23 16.96 0.25
N ASP A 91 -5.23 17.74 -0.15
CA ASP A 91 -3.88 17.25 -0.42
C ASP A 91 -3.13 16.99 0.90
N LYS A 92 -3.26 15.77 1.41
CA LYS A 92 -2.60 15.38 2.66
C LYS A 92 -1.08 15.24 2.52
N VAL A 93 -0.58 14.98 1.32
CA VAL A 93 0.86 14.87 1.08
C VAL A 93 1.54 16.22 1.28
N ALA A 94 0.86 17.32 0.98
CA ALA A 94 1.36 18.68 1.23
C ALA A 94 1.61 18.96 2.71
N LEU A 95 1.04 18.17 3.62
CA LEU A 95 1.26 18.28 5.08
C LEU A 95 2.51 17.54 5.53
N THR A 96 3.23 16.91 4.62
CA THR A 96 4.41 16.10 4.90
C THR A 96 5.64 16.63 4.17
N GLY A 97 6.80 16.08 4.48
CA GLY A 97 8.03 16.35 3.75
C GLY A 97 8.24 15.48 2.51
N LEU A 98 7.20 14.75 2.06
CA LEU A 98 7.30 13.82 0.95
C LEU A 98 6.98 14.50 -0.38
N HIS A 99 7.68 14.06 -1.44
CA HIS A 99 7.52 14.59 -2.79
C HIS A 99 7.19 13.46 -3.76
N ALA A 100 5.99 13.52 -4.35
CA ALA A 100 5.55 12.53 -5.33
C ALA A 100 6.37 12.64 -6.61
N VAL A 101 6.82 11.50 -7.12
CA VAL A 101 7.56 11.38 -8.37
C VAL A 101 7.04 10.21 -9.18
N LYS A 102 7.27 10.26 -10.49
CA LYS A 102 6.84 9.21 -11.40
C LYS A 102 7.60 7.91 -11.12
N ALA A 103 6.88 6.79 -11.12
CA ALA A 103 7.42 5.44 -11.01
C ALA A 103 6.84 4.62 -12.14
N GLU A 104 7.49 4.64 -13.31
CA GLU A 104 7.00 3.97 -14.53
C GLU A 104 5.53 4.33 -14.81
N ASN A 105 4.64 3.37 -14.60
CA ASN A 105 3.20 3.52 -14.81
C ASN A 105 2.44 3.91 -13.53
N SER A 106 3.15 4.36 -12.50
CA SER A 106 2.55 4.68 -11.21
C SER A 106 3.27 5.86 -10.55
N VAL A 107 3.18 5.96 -9.23
CA VAL A 107 3.73 7.07 -8.46
C VAL A 107 4.46 6.51 -7.24
N THR A 108 5.55 7.17 -6.87
CA THR A 108 6.26 6.92 -5.61
C THR A 108 6.72 8.26 -5.02
N PHE A 109 7.62 8.22 -4.04
CA PHE A 109 8.10 9.41 -3.36
C PHE A 109 9.62 9.44 -3.38
N ARG A 110 10.16 10.64 -3.59
CA ARG A 110 11.60 10.85 -3.65
C ARG A 110 12.32 10.33 -2.42
N GLU A 111 11.69 10.45 -1.26
CA GLU A 111 12.25 10.10 0.05
C GLU A 111 12.20 8.60 0.36
N ALA A 112 11.57 7.79 -0.47
CA ALA A 112 11.49 6.35 -0.25
C ALA A 112 12.87 5.71 -0.33
N SER A 113 13.16 4.80 0.62
CA SER A 113 14.39 4.00 0.59
C SER A 113 14.32 2.91 -0.47
N ALA A 114 13.13 2.39 -0.72
CA ALA A 114 12.85 1.42 -1.78
C ALA A 114 11.37 1.45 -2.12
N THR A 115 11.06 1.24 -3.38
CA THR A 115 9.68 1.15 -3.87
C THR A 115 9.53 -0.10 -4.73
N LEU A 116 8.52 -0.90 -4.41
CA LEU A 116 8.14 -2.04 -5.25
C LEU A 116 7.08 -1.56 -6.23
N LEU A 117 7.37 -1.69 -7.53
CA LEU A 117 6.40 -1.44 -8.58
C LEU A 117 5.64 -2.73 -8.84
N CYS A 118 4.33 -2.68 -8.64
CA CYS A 118 3.47 -3.86 -8.64
C CYS A 118 2.43 -3.78 -9.75
N LYS A 119 2.31 -4.86 -10.52
CA LYS A 119 1.22 -5.03 -11.49
C LYS A 119 0.15 -5.91 -10.86
N LYS A 120 -1.09 -5.43 -10.75
CA LYS A 120 -2.18 -6.22 -10.19
C LYS A 120 -2.37 -7.50 -11.01
N ILE A 121 -2.39 -8.64 -10.32
CA ILE A 121 -2.63 -9.95 -10.95
C ILE A 121 -3.79 -10.70 -10.30
N TYR A 122 -4.24 -10.26 -9.11
CA TYR A 122 -5.35 -10.87 -8.41
C TYR A 122 -5.91 -9.95 -7.36
N TRP A 123 -7.21 -10.06 -7.08
CA TRP A 123 -7.84 -9.44 -5.93
C TRP A 123 -8.94 -10.34 -5.38
N GLN A 124 -9.21 -10.20 -4.09
CA GLN A 124 -10.32 -10.89 -3.44
C GLN A 124 -10.71 -10.14 -2.17
N ASP A 125 -12.00 -10.02 -1.92
CA ASP A 125 -12.49 -9.52 -0.66
C ASP A 125 -12.32 -10.61 0.41
N LEU A 126 -11.81 -10.22 1.58
CA LEU A 126 -11.71 -11.15 2.70
C LEU A 126 -13.13 -11.54 3.14
N ASP A 127 -13.35 -12.84 3.31
CA ASP A 127 -14.68 -13.38 3.63
C ASP A 127 -14.86 -13.46 5.15
N PRO A 128 -15.79 -12.67 5.74
CA PRO A 128 -16.04 -12.73 7.19
C PRO A 128 -16.44 -14.12 7.69
N ALA A 129 -17.04 -14.96 6.83
CA ALA A 129 -17.40 -16.32 7.19
C ALA A 129 -16.18 -17.20 7.51
N GLN A 130 -14.99 -16.79 7.06
CA GLN A 130 -13.73 -17.51 7.28
C GLN A 130 -12.86 -16.87 8.35
N MET A 131 -13.36 -15.87 9.07
CA MET A 131 -12.60 -15.12 10.07
C MET A 131 -12.88 -15.58 11.49
N PRO A 132 -11.89 -15.51 12.41
CA PRO A 132 -12.18 -15.62 13.83
C PRO A 132 -13.16 -14.53 14.28
N ALA A 133 -14.03 -14.85 15.23
CA ALA A 133 -15.06 -13.91 15.70
C ALA A 133 -14.46 -12.60 16.23
N GLU A 134 -13.33 -12.68 16.95
CA GLU A 134 -12.66 -11.50 17.52
C GLU A 134 -12.11 -10.55 16.43
N VAL A 135 -11.76 -11.06 15.26
CA VAL A 135 -11.31 -10.26 14.13
C VAL A 135 -12.47 -9.43 13.57
N ILE A 136 -13.64 -10.05 13.42
CA ILE A 136 -14.85 -9.35 12.96
C ILE A 136 -15.21 -8.25 13.96
N ASP A 137 -15.21 -8.57 15.25
CA ASP A 137 -15.56 -7.60 16.29
C ASP A 137 -14.60 -6.44 16.38
N THR A 138 -13.31 -6.68 16.14
CA THR A 138 -12.27 -5.65 16.24
C THR A 138 -12.23 -4.75 15.01
N TYR A 139 -12.32 -5.32 13.80
CA TYR A 139 -12.00 -4.60 12.57
C TYR A 139 -13.18 -4.39 11.62
N TYR A 140 -14.20 -5.26 11.67
CA TYR A 140 -15.24 -5.28 10.64
C TYR A 140 -16.67 -5.17 11.20
N LYS A 141 -16.80 -4.63 12.40
CA LYS A 141 -18.11 -4.51 13.05
C LYS A 141 -19.06 -3.57 12.32
N THR A 142 -18.52 -2.48 11.79
CA THR A 142 -19.30 -1.42 11.13
C THR A 142 -18.83 -1.12 9.70
N GLU A 143 -17.76 -1.75 9.24
CA GLU A 143 -17.19 -1.52 7.92
C GLU A 143 -17.02 -2.84 7.18
N ALA A 144 -17.06 -2.78 5.84
CA ALA A 144 -16.78 -3.92 4.99
C ALA A 144 -15.34 -4.40 5.17
N ALA A 145 -15.12 -5.69 4.95
CA ALA A 145 -13.79 -6.28 5.04
C ALA A 145 -12.84 -5.69 3.99
N HIS A 146 -11.54 -5.78 4.28
CA HIS A 146 -10.51 -5.37 3.32
C HIS A 146 -10.60 -6.16 2.03
N ARG A 147 -10.27 -5.51 0.92
CA ARG A 147 -9.94 -6.20 -0.32
C ARG A 147 -8.45 -6.48 -0.34
N MET A 148 -8.09 -7.71 -0.61
CA MET A 148 -6.71 -8.14 -0.81
C MET A 148 -6.35 -7.91 -2.27
N TYR A 149 -5.25 -7.18 -2.53
CA TYR A 149 -4.67 -7.04 -3.86
C TYR A 149 -3.33 -7.74 -3.88
N ILE A 150 -3.11 -8.57 -4.88
CA ILE A 150 -1.82 -9.20 -5.11
C ILE A 150 -1.24 -8.60 -6.38
N GLY A 151 -0.06 -8.00 -6.25
CA GLY A 151 0.67 -7.43 -7.37
C GLY A 151 1.97 -8.18 -7.62
N GLU A 152 2.21 -8.51 -8.90
CA GLU A 152 3.53 -9.00 -9.30
C GLU A 152 4.53 -7.85 -9.15
N VAL A 153 5.63 -8.08 -8.45
CA VAL A 153 6.71 -7.11 -8.34
C VAL A 153 7.49 -7.12 -9.64
N VAL A 154 7.25 -6.12 -10.48
CA VAL A 154 7.88 -6.01 -11.81
C VAL A 154 9.12 -5.12 -11.80
N GLY A 155 9.35 -4.41 -10.72
CA GLY A 155 10.54 -3.57 -10.57
C GLY A 155 10.73 -3.12 -9.12
N ILE A 156 11.99 -2.80 -8.79
CA ILE A 156 12.37 -2.22 -7.50
C ILE A 156 13.08 -0.90 -7.81
N ILE A 157 12.56 0.18 -7.24
CA ILE A 157 13.10 1.52 -7.42
C ILE A 157 13.76 1.94 -6.12
N ARG A 158 15.01 2.40 -6.20
CA ARG A 158 15.78 2.83 -5.03
C ARG A 158 16.19 4.30 -5.15
#